data_7ad3ed7834938e69f1aa81e5bc0b9f55
#
_entry.id   7ad3ed7834938e69f1aa81e5bc0b9f55
#
_cell.length_a   1.000
_cell.length_b   1.000
_cell.length_c   1.000
_cell.angle_alpha   90.00
_cell.angle_beta   90.00
_cell.angle_gamma   90.00
#
_symmetry.space_group_name_H-M   'P 1'
#
loop_
_entity.id
_entity.type
_entity.pdbx_description
1 polymer ?
#
loop_
_entity_poly.entity_id
_entity_poly.type
_entity_poly.pdbx_seq_one_letter_code
_entity_poly.pdbx_strand_id
1 'polypeptide(L)'
;MRFAPDDLDSDGFASVVAPLFEDAPRFIERLAVGRPYGSWGQLFDDATAIALSMPRTEQIELIDAHPRIGAPPGSVSALSFVEQGYDHETATAEAESERARIGAELERLNREYEERFGFRFVVFVAGRPRSAIIPLMELSLAGDADEERGRALRDVVAIARDRAIKTGLMAHDSDPRDEEMQHRSREVRT
;
A
#
# COMPACT_ATOMS: atom_id res chain seq x y z
N MET A 1 1.28 -12.06 -21.99
CA MET A 1 2.73 -12.31 -21.84
C MET A 1 3.16 -11.53 -20.60
N ARG A 2 3.60 -12.18 -19.55
CA ARG A 2 4.07 -11.49 -18.34
C ARG A 2 5.57 -11.24 -18.50
N PHE A 3 6.00 -10.01 -18.31
CA PHE A 3 7.41 -9.63 -18.35
C PHE A 3 7.96 -9.55 -16.92
N ALA A 4 9.24 -9.80 -16.76
CA ALA A 4 9.95 -9.63 -15.51
C ALA A 4 10.39 -8.14 -15.35
N PRO A 5 10.65 -7.67 -14.11
CA PRO A 5 11.13 -6.31 -13.89
C PRO A 5 12.45 -6.04 -14.66
N ASP A 6 13.25 -7.07 -14.90
CA ASP A 6 14.55 -6.97 -15.55
C ASP A 6 14.48 -6.95 -17.08
N ASP A 7 13.33 -7.27 -17.67
CA ASP A 7 13.07 -7.14 -19.10
C ASP A 7 12.88 -5.67 -19.55
N LEU A 8 12.70 -4.77 -18.58
CA LEU A 8 12.49 -3.34 -18.81
C LEU A 8 13.83 -2.59 -18.82
N ASP A 9 13.96 -1.60 -19.72
CA ASP A 9 15.02 -0.61 -19.61
C ASP A 9 14.77 0.31 -18.38
N SER A 10 15.68 1.24 -18.10
CA SER A 10 15.59 2.08 -16.90
C SER A 10 14.35 2.96 -16.88
N ASP A 11 13.96 3.53 -18.01
CA ASP A 11 12.81 4.42 -18.10
C ASP A 11 11.50 3.62 -18.01
N GLY A 12 11.43 2.48 -18.67
CA GLY A 12 10.31 1.54 -18.60
C GLY A 12 10.12 1.00 -17.17
N PHE A 13 11.20 0.63 -16.50
CA PHE A 13 11.16 0.19 -15.11
C PHE A 13 10.60 1.29 -14.20
N ALA A 14 11.15 2.50 -14.28
CA ALA A 14 10.67 3.63 -13.48
C ALA A 14 9.18 3.93 -13.76
N SER A 15 8.76 3.96 -15.03
CA SER A 15 7.37 4.20 -15.41
C SER A 15 6.37 3.18 -14.86
N VAL A 16 6.78 1.91 -14.74
CA VAL A 16 5.94 0.84 -14.20
C VAL A 16 5.89 0.85 -12.68
N VAL A 17 7.03 1.13 -12.03
CA VAL A 17 7.17 1.04 -10.56
C VAL A 17 6.68 2.31 -9.87
N ALA A 18 6.85 3.50 -10.47
CA ALA A 18 6.52 4.78 -9.84
C ALA A 18 5.07 4.86 -9.33
N PRO A 19 4.03 4.51 -10.10
CA PRO A 19 2.64 4.56 -9.62
C PRO A 19 2.35 3.60 -8.45
N LEU A 20 3.14 2.54 -8.29
CA LEU A 20 2.96 1.57 -7.21
C LEU A 20 3.36 2.18 -5.85
N PHE A 21 4.34 3.11 -5.86
CA PHE A 21 4.91 3.75 -4.69
C PHE A 21 4.63 5.26 -4.63
N GLU A 22 3.51 5.72 -5.21
CA GLU A 22 3.12 7.14 -5.22
C GLU A 22 4.25 8.08 -5.69
N ASP A 23 4.97 7.66 -6.72
CA ASP A 23 6.06 8.43 -7.34
C ASP A 23 7.23 8.80 -6.39
N ALA A 24 7.51 8.03 -5.32
CA ALA A 24 8.60 8.26 -4.39
C ALA A 24 10.00 8.14 -5.08
N PRO A 25 10.65 9.23 -5.50
CA PRO A 25 11.72 9.17 -6.51
C PRO A 25 12.98 8.48 -5.98
N ARG A 26 13.40 8.76 -4.76
CA ARG A 26 14.60 8.14 -4.18
C ARG A 26 14.45 6.65 -3.97
N PHE A 27 13.24 6.22 -3.61
CA PHE A 27 12.97 4.80 -3.45
C PHE A 27 12.97 4.07 -4.79
N ILE A 28 12.36 4.66 -5.83
CA ILE A 28 12.34 4.13 -7.19
C ILE A 28 13.76 4.01 -7.75
N GLU A 29 14.62 5.01 -7.53
CA GLU A 29 16.04 4.97 -7.91
C GLU A 29 16.77 3.81 -7.21
N ARG A 30 16.55 3.59 -5.91
CA ARG A 30 17.14 2.47 -5.17
C ARG A 30 16.68 1.11 -5.71
N LEU A 31 15.41 0.98 -6.05
CA LEU A 31 14.91 -0.22 -6.70
C LEU A 31 15.55 -0.42 -8.08
N ALA A 32 15.73 0.64 -8.86
CA ALA A 32 16.40 0.54 -10.17
C ALA A 32 17.86 0.08 -10.04
N VAL A 33 18.59 0.58 -9.04
CA VAL A 33 19.98 0.19 -8.75
C VAL A 33 20.07 -1.25 -8.22
N GLY A 34 19.06 -1.73 -7.51
CA GLY A 34 19.00 -3.09 -6.92
C GLY A 34 18.81 -4.22 -7.93
N ARG A 35 18.57 -3.93 -9.22
CA ARG A 35 18.38 -4.93 -10.27
C ARG A 35 19.68 -5.73 -10.50
N PRO A 36 19.58 -7.03 -10.93
CA PRO A 36 18.36 -7.75 -11.33
C PRO A 36 17.63 -8.42 -10.17
N TYR A 37 16.28 -8.52 -10.30
CA TYR A 37 15.42 -9.20 -9.32
C TYR A 37 14.93 -10.58 -9.77
N GLY A 38 14.95 -10.86 -11.07
CA GLY A 38 14.45 -12.10 -11.65
C GLY A 38 12.93 -12.21 -11.70
N SER A 39 12.20 -11.67 -10.74
CA SER A 39 10.72 -11.67 -10.69
C SER A 39 10.15 -10.47 -9.94
N TRP A 40 8.86 -10.17 -10.17
CA TRP A 40 8.13 -9.15 -9.40
C TRP A 40 8.00 -9.52 -7.93
N GLY A 41 7.82 -10.81 -7.61
CA GLY A 41 7.79 -11.29 -6.23
C GLY A 41 9.06 -10.96 -5.47
N GLN A 42 10.22 -11.30 -6.06
CA GLN A 42 11.53 -10.99 -5.48
C GLN A 42 11.77 -9.49 -5.33
N LEU A 43 11.33 -8.68 -6.32
CA LEU A 43 11.41 -7.22 -6.20
C LEU A 43 10.71 -6.71 -4.93
N PHE A 44 9.49 -7.17 -4.63
CA PHE A 44 8.76 -6.71 -3.43
C PHE A 44 9.36 -7.26 -2.13
N ASP A 45 9.95 -8.45 -2.15
CA ASP A 45 10.66 -8.98 -0.98
C ASP A 45 11.91 -8.13 -0.68
N ASP A 46 12.71 -7.82 -1.71
CA ASP A 46 13.89 -6.98 -1.59
C ASP A 46 13.52 -5.50 -1.30
N ALA A 47 12.41 -5.01 -1.86
CA ALA A 47 11.89 -3.66 -1.60
C ALA A 47 11.67 -3.41 -0.11
N THR A 48 11.18 -4.41 0.63
CA THR A 48 11.03 -4.30 2.09
C THR A 48 12.38 -4.12 2.79
N ALA A 49 13.38 -4.92 2.42
CA ALA A 49 14.72 -4.81 2.99
C ALA A 49 15.38 -3.47 2.64
N ILE A 50 15.25 -3.03 1.38
CA ILE A 50 15.75 -1.73 0.91
C ILE A 50 15.11 -0.60 1.72
N ALA A 51 13.76 -0.57 1.82
CA ALA A 51 13.03 0.47 2.55
C ALA A 51 13.48 0.57 4.02
N LEU A 52 13.62 -0.56 4.70
CA LEU A 52 14.05 -0.62 6.10
C LEU A 52 15.51 -0.20 6.30
N SER A 53 16.37 -0.35 5.29
CA SER A 53 17.81 0.00 5.36
C SER A 53 18.11 1.44 4.96
N MET A 54 17.15 2.20 4.39
CA MET A 54 17.34 3.58 3.97
C MET A 54 17.63 4.52 5.15
N PRO A 55 18.30 5.67 4.90
CA PRO A 55 18.36 6.74 5.87
C PRO A 55 16.95 7.20 6.29
N ARG A 56 16.79 7.58 7.58
CA ARG A 56 15.50 7.99 8.15
C ARG A 56 14.75 9.04 7.29
N THR A 57 15.47 10.00 6.75
CA THR A 57 14.87 11.06 5.91
C THR A 57 14.25 10.53 4.63
N GLU A 58 14.87 9.52 4.01
CA GLU A 58 14.34 8.88 2.82
C GLU A 58 13.20 7.90 3.15
N GLN A 59 13.24 7.26 4.32
CA GLN A 59 12.14 6.46 4.83
C GLN A 59 10.88 7.31 5.03
N ILE A 60 11.03 8.51 5.63
CA ILE A 60 9.92 9.45 5.81
C ILE A 60 9.41 9.95 4.47
N GLU A 61 10.28 10.27 3.51
CA GLU A 61 9.87 10.66 2.15
C GLU A 61 9.00 9.58 1.48
N LEU A 62 9.40 8.31 1.58
CA LEU A 62 8.63 7.18 1.04
C LEU A 62 7.27 7.04 1.71
N ILE A 63 7.20 7.18 3.02
CA ILE A 63 5.93 7.13 3.76
C ILE A 63 5.05 8.32 3.37
N ASP A 64 5.60 9.53 3.35
CA ASP A 64 4.89 10.78 3.09
C ASP A 64 4.49 10.98 1.62
N ALA A 65 5.01 10.16 0.69
CA ALA A 65 4.49 10.08 -0.67
C ALA A 65 3.03 9.60 -0.70
N HIS A 66 2.63 8.73 0.24
CA HIS A 66 1.27 8.22 0.31
C HIS A 66 0.30 9.28 0.84
N PRO A 67 -0.93 9.37 0.28
CA PRO A 67 -1.94 10.28 0.80
C PRO A 67 -2.41 9.85 2.19
N ARG A 68 -2.84 10.82 3.00
CA ARG A 68 -3.49 10.55 4.29
C ARG A 68 -4.72 9.66 4.09
N ILE A 69 -4.96 8.74 5.02
CA ILE A 69 -6.23 8.02 5.06
C ILE A 69 -7.38 8.99 5.35
N GLY A 70 -8.47 8.94 4.57
CA GLY A 70 -9.58 9.88 4.67
C GLY A 70 -9.32 11.25 4.02
N ALA A 71 -8.21 11.44 3.27
CA ALA A 71 -7.98 12.65 2.49
C ALA A 71 -9.10 12.87 1.45
N PRO A 72 -9.43 14.14 1.09
CA PRO A 72 -10.48 14.41 0.10
C PRO A 72 -10.29 13.63 -1.21
N PRO A 73 -11.35 13.05 -1.80
CA PRO A 73 -11.24 12.21 -3.01
C PRO A 73 -10.47 12.83 -4.17
N GLY A 74 -10.57 14.15 -4.35
CA GLY A 74 -9.86 14.89 -5.41
C GLY A 74 -8.37 15.13 -5.14
N SER A 75 -7.86 14.74 -3.97
CA SER A 75 -6.45 14.94 -3.58
C SER A 75 -5.64 13.64 -3.50
N VAL A 76 -6.23 12.51 -3.88
CA VAL A 76 -5.59 11.20 -3.86
C VAL A 76 -5.37 10.67 -5.26
N SER A 77 -4.38 9.78 -5.45
CA SER A 77 -4.17 9.08 -6.71
C SER A 77 -5.38 8.19 -7.06
N ALA A 78 -5.52 7.81 -8.33
CA ALA A 78 -6.60 6.92 -8.75
C ALA A 78 -6.57 5.55 -8.03
N LEU A 79 -5.37 5.06 -7.73
CA LEU A 79 -5.20 3.81 -6.97
C LEU A 79 -5.61 3.98 -5.53
N SER A 80 -5.15 5.04 -4.86
CA SER A 80 -5.54 5.36 -3.49
C SER A 80 -7.03 5.67 -3.35
N PHE A 81 -7.67 6.24 -4.37
CA PHE A 81 -9.12 6.47 -4.40
C PHE A 81 -9.91 5.17 -4.25
N VAL A 82 -9.57 4.15 -5.05
CA VAL A 82 -10.20 2.83 -4.97
C VAL A 82 -9.86 2.12 -3.66
N GLU A 83 -8.59 2.15 -3.24
CA GLU A 83 -8.13 1.52 -2.00
C GLU A 83 -8.84 2.07 -0.75
N GLN A 84 -9.16 3.35 -0.73
CA GLN A 84 -9.90 4.00 0.36
C GLN A 84 -11.42 3.84 0.25
N GLY A 85 -11.94 3.14 -0.78
CA GLY A 85 -13.33 2.79 -0.94
C GLY A 85 -14.25 3.93 -1.36
N TYR A 86 -13.72 4.99 -1.99
CA TYR A 86 -14.54 6.12 -2.47
C TYR A 86 -15.46 5.75 -3.64
N ASP A 87 -15.16 4.69 -4.38
CA ASP A 87 -15.95 4.17 -5.49
C ASP A 87 -17.22 3.39 -5.05
N HIS A 88 -17.32 3.03 -3.77
CA HIS A 88 -18.45 2.27 -3.21
C HIS A 88 -19.39 3.09 -2.31
N GLU A 89 -19.23 4.40 -2.28
CA GLU A 89 -20.02 5.26 -1.40
C GLU A 89 -21.47 5.43 -1.90
N THR A 90 -22.42 5.20 -0.98
CA THR A 90 -23.86 5.42 -1.22
C THR A 90 -24.28 6.84 -0.84
N ALA A 91 -25.21 7.43 -1.61
CA ALA A 91 -25.67 8.82 -1.44
C ALA A 91 -26.97 8.88 -0.61
N THR A 92 -26.90 8.49 0.67
CA THR A 92 -28.00 8.76 1.62
C THR A 92 -27.57 9.80 2.67
N ALA A 93 -28.51 10.57 3.23
CA ALA A 93 -28.19 11.60 4.24
C ALA A 93 -27.55 10.99 5.49
N GLU A 94 -27.98 9.81 5.91
CA GLU A 94 -27.41 9.09 7.04
C GLU A 94 -25.96 8.64 6.74
N ALA A 95 -25.73 8.14 5.52
CA ALA A 95 -24.40 7.74 5.08
C ALA A 95 -23.46 8.96 4.95
N GLU A 96 -23.95 10.12 4.51
CA GLU A 96 -23.18 11.37 4.47
C GLU A 96 -22.79 11.85 5.87
N SER A 97 -23.73 11.83 6.83
CA SER A 97 -23.47 12.23 8.21
C SER A 97 -22.42 11.32 8.86
N GLU A 98 -22.52 10.01 8.66
CA GLU A 98 -21.55 9.05 9.19
C GLU A 98 -20.18 9.21 8.53
N ARG A 99 -20.12 9.43 7.20
CA ARG A 99 -18.85 9.73 6.49
C ARG A 99 -18.18 11.00 7.01
N ALA A 100 -18.97 12.05 7.26
CA ALA A 100 -18.45 13.29 7.82
C ALA A 100 -17.85 13.08 9.22
N ARG A 101 -18.52 12.28 10.06
CA ARG A 101 -18.03 11.92 11.40
C ARG A 101 -16.73 11.12 11.33
N ILE A 102 -16.68 10.08 10.49
CA ILE A 102 -15.48 9.25 10.28
C ILE A 102 -14.35 10.11 9.72
N GLY A 103 -14.65 10.98 8.73
CA GLY A 103 -13.65 11.87 8.12
C GLY A 103 -13.05 12.84 9.13
N ALA A 104 -13.86 13.47 9.97
CA ALA A 104 -13.38 14.37 11.03
C ALA A 104 -12.48 13.65 12.06
N GLU A 105 -12.84 12.42 12.42
CA GLU A 105 -12.04 11.62 13.35
C GLU A 105 -10.71 11.18 12.73
N LEU A 106 -10.71 10.72 11.48
CA LEU A 106 -9.47 10.40 10.76
C LEU A 106 -8.56 11.63 10.61
N GLU A 107 -9.13 12.80 10.34
CA GLU A 107 -8.36 14.04 10.25
C GLU A 107 -7.71 14.41 11.59
N ARG A 108 -8.44 14.26 12.69
CA ARG A 108 -7.91 14.47 14.05
C ARG A 108 -6.75 13.53 14.33
N LEU A 109 -6.94 12.22 14.07
CA LEU A 109 -5.94 11.18 14.30
C LEU A 109 -4.71 11.35 13.40
N ASN A 110 -4.87 11.74 12.14
CA ASN A 110 -3.75 12.05 11.25
C ASN A 110 -2.87 13.17 11.82
N ARG A 111 -3.48 14.27 12.31
CA ARG A 111 -2.71 15.37 12.92
C ARG A 111 -1.96 14.89 14.16
N GLU A 112 -2.63 14.19 15.07
CA GLU A 112 -2.04 13.68 16.31
C GLU A 112 -0.89 12.71 16.02
N TYR A 113 -1.05 11.84 15.01
CA TYR A 113 -0.03 10.89 14.61
C TYR A 113 1.20 11.60 14.01
N GLU A 114 0.99 12.54 13.10
CA GLU A 114 2.06 13.31 12.47
C GLU A 114 2.81 14.21 13.48
N GLU A 115 2.09 14.82 14.43
CA GLU A 115 2.70 15.59 15.53
C GLU A 115 3.58 14.71 16.42
N ARG A 116 3.14 13.45 16.69
CA ARG A 116 3.86 12.52 17.54
C ARG A 116 5.08 11.92 16.86
N PHE A 117 4.95 11.45 15.61
CA PHE A 117 5.96 10.63 14.95
C PHE A 117 6.77 11.37 13.89
N GLY A 118 6.26 12.48 13.35
CA GLY A 118 6.90 13.29 12.32
C GLY A 118 6.80 12.71 10.90
N PHE A 119 5.84 11.79 10.65
CA PHE A 119 5.51 11.22 9.35
C PHE A 119 4.05 10.78 9.30
N ARG A 120 3.51 10.57 8.10
CA ARG A 120 2.10 10.20 7.89
C ARG A 120 1.80 8.78 8.36
N PHE A 121 0.56 8.58 8.83
CA PHE A 121 0.05 7.23 9.05
C PHE A 121 -0.24 6.57 7.71
N VAL A 122 0.41 5.45 7.46
CA VAL A 122 0.15 4.58 6.30
C VAL A 122 -0.22 3.19 6.82
N VAL A 123 -1.25 2.60 6.23
CA VAL A 123 -1.69 1.24 6.55
C VAL A 123 -2.19 0.55 5.27
N PHE A 124 -1.83 -0.71 5.11
CA PHE A 124 -2.43 -1.54 4.06
C PHE A 124 -3.91 -1.82 4.41
N VAL A 125 -4.82 -1.13 3.74
CA VAL A 125 -6.27 -1.15 4.05
C VAL A 125 -6.88 -2.53 3.82
N ALA A 126 -6.44 -3.26 2.79
CA ALA A 126 -6.90 -4.62 2.46
C ALA A 126 -8.45 -4.74 2.37
N GLY A 127 -9.11 -3.75 1.76
CA GLY A 127 -10.57 -3.71 1.62
C GLY A 127 -11.36 -3.40 2.89
N ARG A 128 -10.71 -3.11 4.02
CA ARG A 128 -11.39 -2.69 5.26
C ARG A 128 -12.03 -1.32 5.09
N PRO A 129 -13.24 -1.08 5.65
CA PRO A 129 -13.85 0.24 5.63
C PRO A 129 -13.03 1.25 6.45
N ARG A 130 -13.09 2.53 6.08
CA ARG A 130 -12.37 3.62 6.78
C ARG A 130 -12.63 3.66 8.28
N SER A 131 -13.85 3.36 8.73
CA SER A 131 -14.18 3.25 10.15
C SER A 131 -13.36 2.21 10.91
N ALA A 132 -12.96 1.12 10.26
CA ALA A 132 -12.13 0.09 10.85
C ALA A 132 -10.66 0.49 10.99
N ILE A 133 -10.25 1.60 10.36
CA ILE A 133 -8.88 2.12 10.48
C ILE A 133 -8.70 2.97 11.75
N ILE A 134 -9.76 3.60 12.25
CA ILE A 134 -9.72 4.44 13.44
C ILE A 134 -9.07 3.70 14.64
N PRO A 135 -9.56 2.53 15.08
CA PRO A 135 -8.95 1.84 16.20
C PRO A 135 -7.50 1.39 15.96
N LEU A 136 -7.11 1.18 14.69
CA LEU A 136 -5.72 0.86 14.36
C LEU A 136 -4.81 2.08 14.56
N MET A 137 -5.27 3.27 14.16
CA MET A 137 -4.53 4.52 14.39
C MET A 137 -4.39 4.83 15.88
N GLU A 138 -5.47 4.67 16.66
CA GLU A 138 -5.45 4.85 18.11
C GLU A 138 -4.44 3.90 18.79
N LEU A 139 -4.40 2.64 18.37
CA LEU A 139 -3.42 1.67 18.87
C LEU A 139 -1.98 2.08 18.49
N SER A 140 -1.77 2.48 17.24
CA SER A 140 -0.47 2.95 16.74
C SER A 140 0.04 4.17 17.49
N LEU A 141 -0.83 5.08 17.89
CA LEU A 141 -0.47 6.25 18.70
C LEU A 141 0.16 5.88 20.06
N ALA A 142 -0.06 4.68 20.58
CA ALA A 142 0.58 4.21 21.80
C ALA A 142 1.96 3.57 21.57
N GLY A 143 2.35 3.35 20.30
CA GLY A 143 3.55 2.63 19.91
C GLY A 143 4.86 3.43 20.02
N ASP A 144 5.98 2.75 19.75
CA ASP A 144 7.31 3.34 19.58
C ASP A 144 7.49 3.93 18.18
N ALA A 145 8.21 5.04 18.05
CA ALA A 145 8.37 5.75 16.77
C ALA A 145 9.17 4.96 15.72
N ASP A 146 10.17 4.18 16.15
CA ASP A 146 10.99 3.40 15.21
C ASP A 146 10.24 2.13 14.77
N GLU A 147 9.49 1.51 15.68
CA GLU A 147 8.60 0.38 15.35
C GLU A 147 7.48 0.79 14.40
N GLU A 148 6.83 1.94 14.65
CA GLU A 148 5.78 2.49 13.79
C GLU A 148 6.31 2.86 12.40
N ARG A 149 7.50 3.46 12.31
CA ARG A 149 8.12 3.75 11.01
C ARG A 149 8.40 2.45 10.26
N GLY A 150 8.94 1.43 10.93
CA GLY A 150 9.17 0.12 10.34
C GLY A 150 7.89 -0.57 9.89
N ARG A 151 6.78 -0.43 10.64
CA ARG A 151 5.46 -0.92 10.25
C ARG A 151 4.96 -0.18 9.01
N ALA A 152 5.01 1.14 9.00
CA ALA A 152 4.56 1.96 7.87
C ALA A 152 5.30 1.60 6.57
N LEU A 153 6.62 1.40 6.62
CA LEU A 153 7.41 0.98 5.46
C LEU A 153 6.99 -0.40 4.92
N ARG A 154 6.70 -1.36 5.79
CA ARG A 154 6.17 -2.67 5.36
C ARG A 154 4.80 -2.53 4.71
N ASP A 155 3.94 -1.68 5.26
CA ASP A 155 2.61 -1.43 4.70
C ASP A 155 2.69 -0.73 3.34
N VAL A 156 3.62 0.21 3.14
CA VAL A 156 3.91 0.81 1.82
C VAL A 156 4.24 -0.25 0.78
N VAL A 157 5.11 -1.20 1.11
CA VAL A 157 5.48 -2.29 0.19
C VAL A 157 4.30 -3.24 -0.03
N ALA A 158 3.51 -3.54 1.01
CA ALA A 158 2.32 -4.38 0.89
C ALA A 158 1.25 -3.73 -0.03
N ILE A 159 1.05 -2.42 0.07
CA ILE A 159 0.17 -1.64 -0.82
C ILE A 159 0.67 -1.75 -2.26
N ALA A 160 1.96 -1.53 -2.50
CA ALA A 160 2.55 -1.60 -3.84
C ALA A 160 2.43 -3.02 -4.46
N ARG A 161 2.63 -4.07 -3.66
CA ARG A 161 2.43 -5.47 -4.08
C ARG A 161 0.98 -5.76 -4.45
N ASP A 162 0.01 -5.31 -3.66
CA ASP A 162 -1.41 -5.46 -3.94
C ASP A 162 -1.80 -4.71 -5.24
N ARG A 163 -1.28 -3.51 -5.46
CA ARG A 163 -1.43 -2.75 -6.71
C ARG A 163 -0.88 -3.52 -7.92
N ALA A 164 0.30 -4.12 -7.79
CA ALA A 164 0.90 -4.93 -8.85
C ALA A 164 0.05 -6.16 -9.19
N ILE A 165 -0.59 -6.78 -8.21
CA ILE A 165 -1.55 -7.87 -8.43
C ILE A 165 -2.81 -7.36 -9.13
N LYS A 166 -3.43 -6.30 -8.64
CA LYS A 166 -4.68 -5.73 -9.17
C LYS A 166 -4.52 -5.19 -10.60
N THR A 167 -3.36 -4.67 -10.94
CA THR A 167 -3.05 -4.21 -12.30
C THR A 167 -2.59 -5.33 -13.24
N GLY A 168 -2.48 -6.57 -12.75
CA GLY A 168 -2.09 -7.74 -13.53
C GLY A 168 -0.59 -7.82 -13.83
N LEU A 169 0.22 -6.98 -13.19
CA LEU A 169 1.67 -6.99 -13.32
C LEU A 169 2.27 -8.29 -12.75
N MET A 170 1.71 -8.79 -11.65
CA MET A 170 2.04 -10.10 -11.10
C MET A 170 0.79 -10.94 -10.81
N ALA A 171 0.97 -12.28 -10.67
CA ALA A 171 -0.11 -13.14 -10.21
C ALA A 171 -0.35 -12.95 -8.73
N HIS A 172 -1.57 -13.20 -8.29
CA HIS A 172 -1.81 -13.48 -6.89
C HIS A 172 -1.03 -14.75 -6.52
N ASP A 173 -0.23 -14.71 -5.47
CA ASP A 173 0.37 -15.93 -4.91
C ASP A 173 -0.79 -16.78 -4.37
N SER A 174 -1.30 -17.68 -5.21
CA SER A 174 -2.27 -18.69 -4.77
C SER A 174 -1.55 -19.56 -3.75
N ASP A 175 -2.09 -19.65 -2.53
CA ASP A 175 -1.61 -20.61 -1.53
C ASP A 175 -1.61 -22.00 -2.22
N PRO A 176 -0.49 -22.75 -2.20
CA PRO A 176 -0.43 -24.08 -2.81
C PRO A 176 -1.58 -25.00 -2.39
N ARG A 177 -2.19 -24.72 -1.24
CA ARG A 177 -3.40 -25.39 -0.73
C ARG A 177 -4.65 -25.10 -1.55
N ASP A 178 -4.75 -23.93 -2.19
CA ASP A 178 -5.89 -23.56 -3.06
C ASP A 178 -5.83 -24.31 -4.40
N GLU A 179 -4.63 -24.56 -4.94
CA GLU A 179 -4.44 -25.36 -6.15
C GLU A 179 -4.77 -26.83 -5.90
N GLU A 180 -4.39 -27.39 -4.75
CA GLU A 180 -4.69 -28.76 -4.36
C GLU A 180 -6.20 -28.97 -4.13
N MET A 181 -6.89 -27.97 -3.57
CA MET A 181 -8.34 -28.00 -3.36
C MET A 181 -9.12 -27.88 -4.68
N GLN A 182 -8.63 -27.06 -5.63
CA GLN A 182 -9.22 -26.95 -6.96
C GLN A 182 -9.00 -28.23 -7.80
N HIS A 183 -7.84 -28.89 -7.65
CA HIS A 183 -7.54 -30.13 -8.33
C HIS A 183 -8.45 -31.28 -7.84
N ARG A 184 -8.60 -31.41 -6.51
CA ARG A 184 -9.53 -32.39 -5.90
C ARG A 184 -10.98 -32.15 -6.30
N SER A 185 -11.41 -30.90 -6.45
CA SER A 185 -12.79 -30.57 -6.86
C SER A 185 -13.07 -30.90 -8.33
N ARG A 186 -12.06 -31.01 -9.18
CA ARG A 186 -12.19 -31.43 -10.57
C ARG A 186 -12.23 -32.96 -10.72
N GLU A 187 -11.50 -33.69 -9.87
CA GLU A 187 -11.50 -35.19 -9.90
C GLU A 187 -12.80 -35.80 -9.40
N VAL A 188 -13.54 -35.10 -8.51
CA VAL A 188 -14.84 -35.62 -7.98
C VAL A 188 -16.00 -35.40 -8.96
N ARG A 189 -15.81 -34.71 -10.08
CA ARG A 189 -16.85 -34.43 -11.10
C ARG A 189 -16.74 -35.29 -12.36
N THR A 190 -15.85 -36.26 -12.37
CA THR A 190 -15.68 -37.25 -13.45
C THR A 190 -16.15 -38.63 -12.98
#